data_dad3624310854e4baa0da2efdb741312
#
_entry.id   dad3624310854e4baa0da2efdb741312
#
_cell.length_a   1.000
_cell.length_b   1.000
_cell.length_c   1.000
_cell.angle_alpha   90.00
_cell.angle_beta   90.00
_cell.angle_gamma   90.00
#
_symmetry.space_group_name_H-M   'P 1'
#
loop_
_entity.id
_entity.type
_entity.pdbx_description
1 polymer ?
#
loop_
_entity_poly.entity_id
_entity_poly.type
_entity_poly.pdbx_seq_one_letter_code
_entity_poly.pdbx_strand_id
1 'polypeptide(L)'
;IFDFIKMFEKIELGAEFSIVGNSENVNISNKNIKFFGYVADPKSLINIYDEHNITVLPSYTEATPYVVDESLARRRPVIIFEDIEYIIRNKKGIFVSKRDINSFTEKTKYIMENYKEIQKNMEKNVLPTKKSMIKQISDIIKTENS
;
A
#
# COMPACT_ATOMS: atom_id res chain seq x y z
N ILE A 1 -6.70 4.71 11.78
CA ILE A 1 -5.50 3.88 11.97
C ILE A 1 -5.56 3.12 13.29
N PHE A 2 -6.04 3.71 14.40
CA PHE A 2 -6.08 3.09 15.74
C PHE A 2 -6.87 1.78 15.79
N ASP A 3 -8.04 1.70 15.16
CA ASP A 3 -8.84 0.48 15.14
C ASP A 3 -8.13 -0.64 14.38
N PHE A 4 -7.38 -0.27 13.36
CA PHE A 4 -6.58 -1.19 12.59
C PHE A 4 -5.40 -1.75 13.39
N ILE A 5 -4.72 -0.91 14.17
CA ILE A 5 -3.64 -1.34 15.05
C ILE A 5 -4.14 -2.31 16.11
N LYS A 6 -5.29 -2.01 16.75
CA LYS A 6 -5.95 -2.93 17.70
C LYS A 6 -6.35 -4.26 17.06
N MET A 7 -6.68 -4.24 15.78
CA MET A 7 -6.93 -5.46 15.01
C MET A 7 -5.64 -6.28 14.86
N PHE A 8 -4.50 -5.62 14.54
CA PHE A 8 -3.20 -6.30 14.42
C PHE A 8 -2.71 -6.90 15.74
N GLU A 9 -2.95 -6.28 16.86
CA GLU A 9 -2.57 -6.83 18.18
C GLU A 9 -3.18 -8.21 18.45
N LYS A 10 -4.28 -8.52 17.77
CA LYS A 10 -5.03 -9.77 17.92
C LYS A 10 -4.70 -10.82 16.84
N ILE A 11 -3.87 -10.46 15.85
CA ILE A 11 -3.55 -11.36 14.73
C ILE A 11 -2.31 -12.17 15.06
N GLU A 12 -2.46 -13.49 15.13
CA GLU A 12 -1.38 -14.46 15.27
C GLU A 12 -0.83 -14.89 13.90
N LEU A 13 -0.26 -13.96 13.13
CA LEU A 13 0.33 -14.26 11.82
C LEU A 13 1.85 -14.52 11.88
N GLY A 14 2.47 -14.33 13.05
CA GLY A 14 3.94 -14.34 13.14
C GLY A 14 4.60 -13.26 12.29
N ALA A 15 3.87 -12.17 12.00
CA ALA A 15 4.30 -11.08 11.14
C ALA A 15 4.81 -9.89 11.96
N GLU A 16 5.77 -9.16 11.40
CA GLU A 16 6.19 -7.86 11.91
C GLU A 16 5.46 -6.76 11.13
N PHE A 17 5.07 -5.70 11.84
CA PHE A 17 4.36 -4.55 11.25
C PHE A 17 5.20 -3.29 11.39
N SER A 18 5.33 -2.58 10.28
CA SER A 18 5.98 -1.28 10.24
C SER A 18 4.98 -0.21 9.87
N ILE A 19 4.89 0.81 10.70
CA ILE A 19 4.00 1.95 10.51
C ILE A 19 4.84 3.15 10.08
N VAL A 20 4.54 3.68 8.89
CA VAL A 20 5.17 4.88 8.32
C VAL A 20 4.12 5.98 8.23
N GLY A 21 4.45 7.16 8.70
CA GLY A 21 3.56 8.32 8.71
C GLY A 21 3.53 8.99 10.07
N ASN A 22 2.71 10.04 10.18
CA ASN A 22 2.57 10.75 11.44
C ASN A 22 1.78 9.90 12.45
N SER A 23 2.44 9.49 13.52
CA SER A 23 1.90 8.61 14.56
C SER A 23 1.93 9.28 15.95
N GLU A 24 1.76 10.59 16.00
CA GLU A 24 1.67 11.29 17.28
C GLU A 24 0.59 10.68 18.16
N ASN A 25 0.94 10.29 19.39
CA ASN A 25 0.08 9.69 20.41
C ASN A 25 -0.30 8.20 20.22
N VAL A 26 0.42 7.43 19.43
CA VAL A 26 0.21 5.98 19.38
C VAL A 26 1.12 5.31 20.40
N ASN A 27 0.57 4.95 21.54
CA ASN A 27 1.28 4.17 22.56
C ASN A 27 0.91 2.69 22.42
N ILE A 28 1.77 1.93 21.75
CA ILE A 28 1.59 0.49 21.54
C ILE A 28 2.75 -0.24 22.18
N SER A 29 2.43 -1.18 23.04
CA SER A 29 3.41 -2.01 23.73
C SER A 29 3.75 -3.31 23.00
N ASN A 30 3.23 -3.50 21.77
CA ASN A 30 3.46 -4.71 21.00
C ASN A 30 4.84 -4.67 20.31
N LYS A 31 5.72 -5.59 20.71
CA LYS A 31 7.10 -5.71 20.18
C LYS A 31 7.17 -6.00 18.68
N ASN A 32 6.10 -6.49 18.07
CA ASN A 32 6.03 -6.80 16.65
C ASN A 32 5.59 -5.59 15.80
N ILE A 33 5.35 -4.44 16.43
CA ILE A 33 4.96 -3.20 15.74
C ILE A 33 6.08 -2.17 15.88
N LYS A 34 6.64 -1.75 14.74
CA LYS A 34 7.69 -0.73 14.66
C LYS A 34 7.14 0.55 14.06
N PHE A 35 7.43 1.67 14.69
CA PHE A 35 7.07 3.00 14.18
C PHE A 35 8.28 3.68 13.58
N PHE A 36 8.15 4.15 12.32
CA PHE A 36 9.19 4.92 11.63
C PHE A 36 8.94 6.43 11.67
N GLY A 37 7.72 6.85 12.03
CA GLY A 37 7.33 8.25 11.89
C GLY A 37 7.25 8.69 10.42
N TYR A 38 7.35 10.00 10.20
CA TYR A 38 7.39 10.55 8.85
C TYR A 38 8.76 10.34 8.21
N VAL A 39 8.81 9.66 7.08
CA VAL A 39 10.04 9.37 6.34
C VAL A 39 10.09 10.25 5.11
N ALA A 40 10.88 11.32 5.16
CA ALA A 40 11.03 12.30 4.06
C ALA A 40 12.03 11.85 2.99
N ASP A 41 13.03 11.04 3.37
CA ASP A 41 14.06 10.59 2.43
C ASP A 41 13.54 9.47 1.53
N PRO A 42 13.52 9.66 0.18
CA PRO A 42 13.00 8.65 -0.74
C PRO A 42 13.77 7.32 -0.70
N LYS A 43 15.08 7.34 -0.43
CA LYS A 43 15.86 6.11 -0.35
C LYS A 43 15.49 5.28 0.86
N SER A 44 15.32 5.93 2.00
CA SER A 44 14.85 5.28 3.23
C SER A 44 13.46 4.69 3.05
N LEU A 45 12.54 5.41 2.39
CA LEU A 45 11.21 4.91 2.08
C LEU A 45 11.25 3.68 1.16
N ILE A 46 12.08 3.71 0.12
CA ILE A 46 12.28 2.57 -0.78
C ILE A 46 12.80 1.36 0.00
N ASN A 47 13.76 1.53 0.88
CA ASN A 47 14.30 0.44 1.70
C ASN A 47 13.21 -0.18 2.58
N ILE A 48 12.34 0.64 3.18
CA ILE A 48 11.21 0.14 3.96
C ILE A 48 10.29 -0.73 3.10
N TYR A 49 9.93 -0.31 1.89
CA TYR A 49 9.15 -1.16 0.98
C TYR A 49 9.89 -2.47 0.66
N ASP A 50 11.19 -2.41 0.42
CA ASP A 50 11.98 -3.58 0.01
C ASP A 50 12.17 -4.60 1.14
N GLU A 51 12.17 -4.15 2.38
CA GLU A 51 12.26 -5.00 3.58
C GLU A 51 10.92 -5.69 3.93
N HIS A 52 9.80 -5.24 3.33
CA HIS A 52 8.46 -5.76 3.64
C HIS A 52 7.86 -6.52 2.46
N ASN A 53 6.95 -7.43 2.77
CA ASN A 53 6.28 -8.25 1.76
C ASN A 53 4.97 -7.62 1.26
N ILE A 54 4.20 -7.01 2.13
CA ILE A 54 2.86 -6.51 1.85
C ILE A 54 2.73 -5.10 2.39
N THR A 55 2.14 -4.21 1.63
CA THR A 55 1.73 -2.88 2.09
C THR A 55 0.25 -2.90 2.44
N VAL A 56 -0.13 -2.24 3.51
CA VAL A 56 -1.53 -2.08 3.91
C VAL A 56 -1.88 -0.61 3.94
N LEU A 57 -2.95 -0.23 3.23
CA LEU A 57 -3.49 1.12 3.25
C LEU A 57 -4.84 1.12 3.99
N PRO A 58 -4.87 1.53 5.28
CA PRO A 58 -6.04 1.43 6.12
C PRO A 58 -6.98 2.64 6.03
N SER A 59 -6.90 3.42 4.97
CA SER A 59 -7.72 4.62 4.76
C SER A 59 -9.20 4.29 4.60
N TYR A 60 -10.05 5.23 5.02
CA TYR A 60 -11.50 5.22 4.76
C TYR A 60 -11.87 5.97 3.48
N THR A 61 -11.02 6.88 3.03
CA THR A 61 -11.20 7.65 1.81
C THR A 61 -9.84 8.01 1.23
N GLU A 62 -9.75 8.00 -0.09
CA GLU A 62 -8.55 8.37 -0.83
C GLU A 62 -8.93 9.05 -2.15
N ALA A 63 -8.15 10.03 -2.58
CA ALA A 63 -8.26 10.59 -3.92
C ALA A 63 -7.29 9.93 -4.89
N THR A 64 -5.99 10.00 -4.58
CA THR A 64 -4.91 9.39 -5.37
C THR A 64 -3.79 8.96 -4.42
N PRO A 65 -3.86 7.75 -3.87
CA PRO A 65 -2.89 7.28 -2.88
C PRO A 65 -1.57 6.90 -3.57
N TYR A 66 -0.57 7.78 -3.52
CA TYR A 66 0.77 7.51 -4.07
C TYR A 66 1.41 6.26 -3.45
N VAL A 67 1.13 6.00 -2.20
CA VAL A 67 1.60 4.81 -1.46
C VAL A 67 1.27 3.50 -2.20
N VAL A 68 0.15 3.46 -2.90
CA VAL A 68 -0.22 2.30 -3.71
C VAL A 68 0.71 2.16 -4.91
N ASP A 69 0.93 3.23 -5.66
CA ASP A 69 1.80 3.20 -6.85
C ASP A 69 3.26 2.96 -6.47
N GLU A 70 3.73 3.51 -5.36
CA GLU A 70 5.07 3.26 -4.81
C GLU A 70 5.26 1.78 -4.43
N SER A 71 4.30 1.20 -3.74
CA SER A 71 4.30 -0.22 -3.36
C SER A 71 4.32 -1.13 -4.58
N LEU A 72 3.43 -0.87 -5.56
CA LEU A 72 3.36 -1.65 -6.79
C LEU A 72 4.63 -1.51 -7.64
N ALA A 73 5.28 -0.35 -7.65
CA ALA A 73 6.56 -0.14 -8.32
C ALA A 73 7.68 -1.00 -7.71
N ARG A 74 7.60 -1.29 -6.41
CA ARG A 74 8.51 -2.21 -5.70
C ARG A 74 8.02 -3.66 -5.73
N ARG A 75 6.95 -3.96 -6.49
CA ARG A 75 6.32 -5.29 -6.55
C ARG A 75 5.91 -5.82 -5.18
N ARG A 76 5.43 -4.92 -4.30
CA ARG A 76 4.83 -5.27 -3.03
C ARG A 76 3.32 -5.22 -3.18
N PRO A 77 2.62 -6.36 -3.03
CA PRO A 77 1.15 -6.39 -3.01
C PRO A 77 0.57 -5.43 -1.98
N VAL A 78 -0.58 -4.87 -2.28
CA VAL A 78 -1.25 -3.91 -1.41
C VAL A 78 -2.57 -4.47 -0.95
N ILE A 79 -2.83 -4.46 0.35
CA ILE A 79 -4.16 -4.70 0.91
C ILE A 79 -4.80 -3.34 1.16
N ILE A 80 -5.99 -3.16 0.62
CA ILE A 80 -6.89 -2.02 0.89
C ILE A 80 -8.19 -2.53 1.48
N PHE A 81 -9.03 -1.62 1.97
CA PHE A 81 -10.35 -1.98 2.48
C PHE A 81 -11.46 -1.58 1.50
N GLU A 82 -12.65 -2.19 1.65
CA GLU A 82 -13.82 -1.99 0.77
C GLU A 82 -14.16 -0.51 0.56
N ASP A 83 -13.92 0.33 1.59
CA ASP A 83 -14.19 1.78 1.54
C ASP A 83 -13.50 2.50 0.38
N ILE A 84 -12.34 2.01 -0.05
CA ILE A 84 -11.52 2.61 -1.11
C ILE A 84 -11.28 1.68 -2.30
N GLU A 85 -12.13 0.69 -2.51
CA GLU A 85 -12.02 -0.27 -3.63
C GLU A 85 -11.97 0.41 -5.00
N TYR A 86 -12.59 1.57 -5.14
CA TYR A 86 -12.60 2.36 -6.38
C TYR A 86 -11.20 2.79 -6.88
N ILE A 87 -10.16 2.73 -6.04
CA ILE A 87 -8.79 3.09 -6.44
C ILE A 87 -8.07 1.99 -7.23
N ILE A 88 -8.61 0.77 -7.27
CA ILE A 88 -7.95 -0.39 -7.93
C ILE A 88 -7.74 -0.12 -9.41
N ARG A 89 -8.76 0.40 -10.09
CA ARG A 89 -8.76 0.59 -11.54
C ARG A 89 -8.31 -0.71 -12.23
N ASN A 90 -7.30 -0.64 -13.12
CA ASN A 90 -6.76 -1.81 -13.85
C ASN A 90 -5.44 -2.34 -13.26
N LYS A 91 -5.08 -1.96 -12.03
CA LYS A 91 -3.81 -2.35 -11.43
C LYS A 91 -3.87 -3.76 -10.85
N LYS A 92 -2.79 -4.52 -11.05
CA LYS A 92 -2.58 -5.85 -10.47
C LYS A 92 -1.82 -5.75 -9.16
N GLY A 93 -2.10 -6.66 -8.23
CA GLY A 93 -1.43 -6.69 -6.93
C GLY A 93 -2.13 -5.86 -5.84
N ILE A 94 -3.36 -5.39 -6.09
CA ILE A 94 -4.21 -4.76 -5.08
C ILE A 94 -5.28 -5.76 -4.67
N PHE A 95 -5.46 -5.95 -3.37
CA PHE A 95 -6.39 -6.90 -2.77
C PHE A 95 -7.32 -6.17 -1.81
N VAL A 96 -8.61 -6.46 -1.92
CA VAL A 96 -9.63 -5.88 -1.04
C VAL A 96 -9.90 -6.81 0.13
N SER A 97 -9.96 -6.25 1.33
CA SER A 97 -10.34 -6.92 2.55
C SER A 97 -11.48 -6.18 3.23
N LYS A 98 -12.31 -6.90 3.96
CA LYS A 98 -13.18 -6.27 4.96
C LYS A 98 -12.35 -5.81 6.15
N ARG A 99 -12.90 -4.87 6.92
CA ARG A 99 -12.26 -4.38 8.16
C ARG A 99 -12.48 -5.32 9.35
N ASP A 100 -12.24 -6.60 9.14
CA ASP A 100 -12.28 -7.61 10.18
C ASP A 100 -11.04 -8.51 10.13
N ILE A 101 -10.73 -9.13 11.27
CA ILE A 101 -9.54 -9.96 11.46
C ILE A 101 -9.53 -11.13 10.50
N ASN A 102 -10.66 -11.79 10.30
CA ASN A 102 -10.73 -13.02 9.52
C ASN A 102 -10.46 -12.74 8.04
N SER A 103 -11.17 -11.77 7.47
CA SER A 103 -10.99 -11.35 6.08
C SER A 103 -9.54 -10.89 5.81
N PHE A 104 -8.99 -10.07 6.71
CA PHE A 104 -7.62 -9.59 6.57
C PHE A 104 -6.59 -10.72 6.66
N THR A 105 -6.75 -11.64 7.62
CA THR A 105 -5.87 -12.79 7.80
C THR A 105 -5.91 -13.73 6.59
N GLU A 106 -7.11 -14.03 6.10
CA GLU A 106 -7.32 -14.85 4.90
C GLU A 106 -6.63 -14.22 3.68
N LYS A 107 -6.82 -12.92 3.50
CA LYS A 107 -6.21 -12.20 2.39
C LYS A 107 -4.69 -12.17 2.48
N THR A 108 -4.14 -11.96 3.66
CA THR A 108 -2.70 -11.99 3.90
C THR A 108 -2.11 -13.36 3.61
N LYS A 109 -2.73 -14.44 4.09
CA LYS A 109 -2.30 -15.82 3.80
C LYS A 109 -2.32 -16.10 2.30
N TYR A 110 -3.43 -15.77 1.62
CA TYR A 110 -3.53 -15.94 0.17
C TYR A 110 -2.40 -15.25 -0.58
N ILE A 111 -2.08 -14.01 -0.22
CA ILE A 111 -1.00 -13.25 -0.86
C ILE A 111 0.35 -13.94 -0.62
N MET A 112 0.63 -14.39 0.59
CA MET A 112 1.90 -15.03 0.91
C MET A 112 2.06 -16.39 0.21
N GLU A 113 1.01 -17.18 0.13
CA GLU A 113 1.00 -18.47 -0.58
C GLU A 113 1.22 -18.31 -2.10
N ASN A 114 0.71 -17.22 -2.69
CA ASN A 114 0.78 -16.97 -4.12
C ASN A 114 1.78 -15.84 -4.50
N TYR A 115 2.68 -15.48 -3.60
CA TYR A 115 3.48 -14.27 -3.65
C TYR A 115 4.25 -14.08 -4.97
N LYS A 116 4.95 -15.11 -5.43
CA LYS A 116 5.76 -15.05 -6.67
C LYS A 116 4.90 -14.86 -7.92
N GLU A 117 3.75 -15.51 -7.98
CA GLU A 117 2.82 -15.37 -9.10
C GLU A 117 2.21 -13.97 -9.13
N ILE A 118 1.81 -13.47 -7.97
CA ILE A 118 1.30 -12.11 -7.81
C ILE A 118 2.34 -11.10 -8.29
N GLN A 119 3.60 -11.21 -7.85
CA GLN A 119 4.68 -10.32 -8.28
C GLN A 119 4.89 -10.35 -9.80
N LYS A 120 4.86 -11.54 -10.42
CA LYS A 120 4.94 -11.70 -11.87
C LYS A 120 3.78 -10.99 -12.59
N ASN A 121 2.57 -11.11 -12.06
CA ASN A 121 1.41 -10.42 -12.63
C ASN A 121 1.50 -8.90 -12.48
N MET A 122 2.11 -8.40 -11.41
CA MET A 122 2.32 -6.96 -11.18
C MET A 122 3.29 -6.33 -12.20
N GLU A 123 4.16 -7.09 -12.86
CA GLU A 123 5.04 -6.60 -13.94
C GLU A 123 4.26 -6.03 -15.12
N LYS A 124 2.99 -6.41 -15.26
CA LYS A 124 2.09 -5.90 -16.32
C LYS A 124 1.49 -4.52 -15.99
N ASN A 125 1.73 -3.99 -14.81
CA ASN A 125 1.20 -2.68 -14.43
C ASN A 125 1.89 -1.56 -15.20
N VAL A 126 1.09 -0.64 -15.72
CA VAL A 126 1.56 0.63 -16.26
C VAL A 126 1.37 1.68 -15.16
N LEU A 127 2.45 1.98 -14.44
CA LEU A 127 2.42 2.92 -13.34
C LEU A 127 2.77 4.34 -13.81
N PRO A 128 2.21 5.38 -13.17
CA PRO A 128 2.52 6.76 -13.52
C PRO A 128 4.01 7.06 -13.25
N THR A 129 4.64 7.73 -14.19
CA THR A 129 6.00 8.25 -14.06
C THR A 129 6.00 9.76 -14.22
N LYS A 130 7.01 10.44 -13.68
CA LYS A 130 7.19 11.89 -13.89
C LYS A 130 7.15 12.24 -15.39
N LYS A 131 7.80 11.44 -16.23
CA LYS A 131 7.83 11.64 -17.69
C LYS A 131 6.44 11.49 -18.31
N SER A 132 5.66 10.47 -17.93
CA SER A 132 4.31 10.28 -18.46
C SER A 132 3.36 11.37 -18.01
N MET A 133 3.46 11.86 -16.78
CA MET A 133 2.66 12.98 -16.28
C MET A 133 2.96 14.28 -17.02
N ILE A 134 4.24 14.62 -17.20
CA ILE A 134 4.64 15.83 -17.96
C ILE A 134 4.13 15.75 -19.39
N LYS A 135 4.21 14.58 -20.03
CA LYS A 135 3.68 14.39 -21.38
C LYS A 135 2.18 14.63 -21.43
N GLN A 136 1.39 14.04 -20.53
CA GLN A 136 -0.06 14.22 -20.48
C GLN A 136 -0.45 15.70 -20.30
N ILE A 137 0.20 16.42 -19.39
CA ILE A 137 -0.02 17.84 -19.18
C ILE A 137 0.29 18.64 -20.46
N SER A 138 1.43 18.35 -21.10
CA SER A 138 1.81 19.01 -22.36
C SER A 138 0.81 18.78 -23.49
N ASP A 139 0.27 17.56 -23.59
CA ASP A 139 -0.71 17.21 -24.62
C ASP A 139 -2.05 17.95 -24.40
N ILE A 140 -2.49 18.07 -23.13
CA ILE A 140 -3.69 18.85 -22.77
C ILE A 140 -3.53 20.34 -23.16
N ILE A 141 -2.41 20.95 -22.78
CA ILE A 141 -2.15 22.37 -23.10
C ILE A 141 -2.14 22.64 -24.61
N LYS A 142 -1.63 21.69 -25.40
CA LYS A 142 -1.59 21.83 -26.87
C LYS A 142 -2.97 21.70 -27.49
N THR A 143 -3.84 20.85 -26.97
CA THR A 143 -5.22 20.67 -27.48
C THR A 143 -6.13 21.85 -27.15
N GLU A 144 -5.90 22.59 -26.07
CA GLU A 144 -6.67 23.78 -25.72
C GLU A 144 -6.26 25.03 -26.53
N ASN A 145 -5.08 25.00 -27.14
CA ASN A 145 -4.56 26.12 -27.96
C ASN A 145 -4.70 25.88 -29.49
N SER A 146 -5.44 24.86 -29.91
CA SER A 146 -5.75 24.52 -31.30
C SER A 146 -7.22 24.72 -31.60
#